data_6bd07b489a5379cfe0c4d85e95a28f6d
#
_entry.id   6bd07b489a5379cfe0c4d85e95a28f6d
#
_cell.length_a   1.000
_cell.length_b   1.000
_cell.length_c   1.000
_cell.angle_alpha   90.00
_cell.angle_beta   90.00
_cell.angle_gamma   90.00
#
_symmetry.space_group_name_H-M   'P 1'
#
loop_
_entity.id
_entity.type
_entity.pdbx_description
1 polymer ?
#
loop_
_entity_poly.entity_id
_entity_poly.type
_entity_poly.pdbx_seq_one_letter_code
_entity_poly.pdbx_strand_id
1 'polypeptide(L)'
;KDKLKNCATIAEFKNYCVKKSQWICGGDGASYDIGYGGLDHVIASGEDVNILVLDTEVYSNTGGQSSKATPLGAIAKFAASGKRVRKKDLGMIATTYGYVYVAQIAMGADQAQTLKAIREAEAYPGPSLVIAYAPCINHGLKAGMGKSQAEEAKAVECGYWHLWRFNPALEEEGKNPFMLDSKEPKWEGFQDFLKNEVRFASVMKQYPAEAADLFAAGEEMAKKRYASYKRMEAMNWCE
;
A
#
# COMPACT_ATOMS: atom_id res chain seq x y z
N LYS A 1 20.07 -22.68 45.95
CA LYS A 1 18.62 -22.90 46.10
C LYS A 1 17.80 -21.80 45.42
N ASP A 2 18.22 -20.54 45.49
CA ASP A 2 17.45 -19.40 44.87
C ASP A 2 17.46 -19.41 43.35
N LYS A 3 18.59 -19.84 42.74
CA LYS A 3 18.64 -20.01 41.27
C LYS A 3 17.62 -21.06 40.74
N LEU A 4 17.41 -22.14 41.52
CA LEU A 4 16.44 -23.18 41.17
C LEU A 4 14.99 -22.73 41.34
N LYS A 5 14.70 -21.92 42.37
CA LYS A 5 13.39 -21.29 42.54
C LYS A 5 13.07 -20.35 41.41
N ASN A 6 14.02 -19.52 40.99
CA ASN A 6 13.81 -18.61 39.85
C ASN A 6 13.58 -19.36 38.54
N CYS A 7 14.27 -20.51 38.33
CA CYS A 7 14.01 -21.36 37.15
C CYS A 7 12.64 -21.97 37.18
N ALA A 8 12.10 -22.40 38.33
CA ALA A 8 10.75 -22.94 38.45
C ALA A 8 9.69 -21.83 38.12
N THR A 9 9.87 -20.64 38.70
CA THR A 9 8.99 -19.49 38.41
C THR A 9 9.00 -19.10 36.93
N ILE A 10 10.18 -19.08 36.31
CA ILE A 10 10.29 -18.81 34.87
C ILE A 10 9.56 -19.90 34.04
N ALA A 11 9.69 -21.17 34.47
CA ALA A 11 9.02 -22.27 33.79
C ALA A 11 7.47 -22.18 33.85
N GLU A 12 6.91 -21.65 34.94
CA GLU A 12 5.47 -21.38 35.07
C GLU A 12 4.99 -20.34 34.03
N PHE A 13 5.82 -19.38 33.68
CA PHE A 13 5.50 -18.32 32.73
C PHE A 13 5.97 -18.59 31.30
N LYS A 14 6.49 -19.78 30.98
CA LYS A 14 7.03 -20.08 29.65
C LYS A 14 6.01 -19.85 28.50
N ASN A 15 4.72 -20.02 28.78
CA ASN A 15 3.66 -19.79 27.80
C ASN A 15 3.46 -18.29 27.47
N TYR A 16 4.03 -17.41 28.31
CA TYR A 16 4.06 -15.96 28.06
C TYR A 16 5.38 -15.50 27.42
N CYS A 17 6.36 -16.40 27.29
CA CYS A 17 7.65 -16.17 26.61
C CYS A 17 7.50 -16.45 25.12
N VAL A 18 6.49 -15.84 24.48
CA VAL A 18 6.26 -15.88 23.02
C VAL A 18 6.70 -14.58 22.37
N LYS A 19 7.15 -14.65 21.13
CA LYS A 19 7.41 -13.46 20.34
C LYS A 19 6.12 -12.62 20.30
N LYS A 20 6.23 -11.35 20.69
CA LYS A 20 5.10 -10.42 20.61
C LYS A 20 5.03 -9.87 19.20
N SER A 21 3.84 -9.90 18.63
CA SER A 21 3.56 -9.22 17.39
C SER A 21 3.19 -7.76 17.68
N GLN A 22 3.83 -6.83 16.98
CA GLN A 22 3.60 -5.39 17.13
C GLN A 22 3.18 -4.80 15.79
N TRP A 23 2.00 -4.19 15.76
CA TRP A 23 1.45 -3.56 14.56
C TRP A 23 1.16 -2.09 14.80
N ILE A 24 1.69 -1.25 13.91
CA ILE A 24 1.34 0.16 13.80
C ILE A 24 0.36 0.29 12.65
N CYS A 25 -0.86 0.81 12.91
CA CYS A 25 -1.84 1.06 11.86
C CYS A 25 -1.96 2.57 11.63
N GLY A 26 -1.87 2.99 10.37
CA GLY A 26 -1.94 4.39 10.00
C GLY A 26 -2.62 4.61 8.65
N GLY A 27 -3.14 5.82 8.46
CA GLY A 27 -3.67 6.28 7.17
C GLY A 27 -2.65 7.15 6.42
N ASP A 28 -3.17 7.88 5.43
CA ASP A 28 -2.34 8.66 4.50
C ASP A 28 -1.50 9.73 5.18
N GLY A 29 -2.08 10.50 6.10
CA GLY A 29 -1.37 11.57 6.81
C GLY A 29 -0.19 11.05 7.64
N ALA A 30 -0.39 9.95 8.34
CA ALA A 30 0.62 9.31 9.16
C ALA A 30 1.76 8.71 8.32
N SER A 31 1.45 8.24 7.10
CA SER A 31 2.40 7.45 6.31
C SER A 31 3.02 8.23 5.15
N TYR A 32 2.28 9.14 4.52
CA TYR A 32 2.74 9.85 3.33
C TYR A 32 3.15 11.29 3.60
N ASP A 33 2.61 11.91 4.65
CA ASP A 33 2.68 13.35 4.88
C ASP A 33 3.33 13.73 6.21
N ILE A 34 2.55 14.25 7.16
CA ILE A 34 3.06 14.81 8.42
C ILE A 34 3.74 13.75 9.31
N GLY A 35 3.26 12.52 9.28
CA GLY A 35 3.83 11.42 10.07
C GLY A 35 4.97 10.67 9.38
N TYR A 36 5.30 11.00 8.12
CA TYR A 36 6.31 10.26 7.36
C TYR A 36 7.68 10.22 8.03
N GLY A 37 8.12 11.30 8.67
CA GLY A 37 9.39 11.30 9.39
C GLY A 37 9.44 10.30 10.55
N GLY A 38 8.30 10.09 11.24
CA GLY A 38 8.17 9.06 12.27
C GLY A 38 8.16 7.64 11.68
N LEU A 39 7.43 7.45 10.57
CA LEU A 39 7.42 6.18 9.84
C LEU A 39 8.83 5.81 9.35
N ASP A 40 9.52 6.75 8.73
CA ASP A 40 10.89 6.59 8.26
C ASP A 40 11.84 6.19 9.39
N HIS A 41 11.71 6.84 10.56
CA HIS A 41 12.49 6.52 11.74
C HIS A 41 12.24 5.08 12.26
N VAL A 42 10.98 4.64 12.29
CA VAL A 42 10.62 3.26 12.69
C VAL A 42 11.22 2.24 11.71
N ILE A 43 11.11 2.49 10.41
CA ILE A 43 11.71 1.63 9.38
C ILE A 43 13.25 1.59 9.55
N ALA A 44 13.86 2.76 9.74
CA ALA A 44 15.32 2.89 9.91
C ALA A 44 15.86 2.26 11.19
N SER A 45 15.02 2.00 12.19
CA SER A 45 15.45 1.37 13.45
C SER A 45 15.85 -0.10 13.28
N GLY A 46 15.36 -0.77 12.22
CA GLY A 46 15.58 -2.21 12.02
C GLY A 46 14.83 -3.12 12.99
N GLU A 47 13.98 -2.55 13.84
CA GLU A 47 13.21 -3.31 14.84
C GLU A 47 12.11 -4.15 14.19
N ASP A 48 11.75 -5.25 14.83
CA ASP A 48 10.69 -6.17 14.39
C ASP A 48 9.31 -5.57 14.67
N VAL A 49 8.89 -4.68 13.79
CA VAL A 49 7.61 -3.95 13.85
C VAL A 49 6.92 -4.02 12.50
N ASN A 50 5.65 -4.41 12.52
CA ASN A 50 4.80 -4.41 11.34
C ASN A 50 4.04 -3.10 11.21
N ILE A 51 4.00 -2.52 10.02
CA ILE A 51 3.29 -1.28 9.74
C ILE A 51 2.22 -1.56 8.69
N LEU A 52 0.96 -1.32 9.05
CA LEU A 52 -0.17 -1.39 8.12
C LEU A 52 -0.62 0.02 7.75
N VAL A 53 -0.50 0.35 6.48
CA VAL A 53 -1.00 1.60 5.91
C VAL A 53 -2.34 1.36 5.23
N LEU A 54 -3.38 2.02 5.71
CA LEU A 54 -4.67 2.08 5.03
C LEU A 54 -4.65 3.25 4.05
N ASP A 55 -4.33 2.98 2.81
CA ASP A 55 -4.17 3.96 1.75
C ASP A 55 -5.53 4.32 1.15
N THR A 56 -6.16 5.35 1.70
CA THR A 56 -7.41 5.92 1.20
C THR A 56 -7.19 7.03 0.18
N GLU A 57 -5.93 7.35 -0.09
CA GLU A 57 -5.46 8.33 -1.08
C GLU A 57 -5.85 9.79 -0.76
N VAL A 58 -6.27 10.06 0.47
CA VAL A 58 -6.55 11.40 1.02
C VAL A 58 -6.45 11.38 2.54
N TYR A 59 -6.39 12.55 3.19
CA TYR A 59 -6.70 12.66 4.63
C TYR A 59 -8.19 12.40 4.85
N SER A 60 -8.60 11.14 4.98
CA SER A 60 -10.02 10.76 5.04
C SER A 60 -10.69 11.24 6.31
N ASN A 61 -10.13 10.95 7.48
CA ASN A 61 -10.74 11.25 8.78
C ASN A 61 -10.87 12.74 9.09
N THR A 62 -9.96 13.57 8.58
CA THR A 62 -9.99 15.02 8.79
C THR A 62 -10.86 15.76 7.78
N GLY A 63 -11.42 15.06 6.80
CA GLY A 63 -12.42 15.59 5.88
C GLY A 63 -11.97 15.74 4.42
N GLY A 64 -11.08 14.89 3.93
CA GLY A 64 -10.78 14.76 2.50
C GLY A 64 -9.76 15.76 1.95
N GLN A 65 -8.77 16.14 2.74
CA GLN A 65 -7.67 16.98 2.26
C GLN A 65 -6.71 16.19 1.38
N SER A 66 -6.10 16.88 0.41
CA SER A 66 -5.09 16.31 -0.46
C SER A 66 -3.87 15.85 0.33
N SER A 67 -3.44 14.62 0.06
CA SER A 67 -2.25 13.97 0.59
C SER A 67 -1.21 13.79 -0.53
N LYS A 68 0.01 13.43 -0.18
CA LYS A 68 0.99 12.89 -1.14
C LYS A 68 0.56 11.53 -1.70
N ALA A 69 -0.35 10.82 -1.01
CA ALA A 69 -1.01 9.61 -1.52
C ALA A 69 -2.09 9.91 -2.57
N THR A 70 -2.62 11.11 -2.63
CA THR A 70 -3.68 11.46 -3.59
C THR A 70 -3.18 11.35 -5.02
N PRO A 71 -3.85 10.55 -5.88
CA PRO A 71 -3.41 10.34 -7.25
C PRO A 71 -3.66 11.56 -8.14
N LEU A 72 -2.99 11.57 -9.27
CA LEU A 72 -3.17 12.58 -10.31
C LEU A 72 -4.64 12.62 -10.77
N GLY A 73 -5.21 13.81 -10.89
CA GLY A 73 -6.57 14.02 -11.36
C GLY A 73 -7.67 13.82 -10.31
N ALA A 74 -7.36 13.32 -9.10
CA ALA A 74 -8.35 13.21 -8.05
C ALA A 74 -8.64 14.56 -7.40
N ILE A 75 -9.94 14.90 -7.19
CA ILE A 75 -10.34 16.04 -6.38
C ILE A 75 -10.09 15.76 -4.91
N ALA A 76 -9.67 16.77 -4.19
CA ALA A 76 -9.58 16.79 -2.73
C ALA A 76 -9.62 18.23 -2.24
N LYS A 77 -9.83 18.45 -0.94
CA LYS A 77 -9.60 19.79 -0.37
C LYS A 77 -8.14 20.19 -0.64
N PHE A 78 -7.92 21.42 -1.08
CA PHE A 78 -6.65 21.96 -1.60
C PHE A 78 -6.21 21.44 -2.98
N ALA A 79 -7.07 20.67 -3.67
CA ALA A 79 -6.88 20.20 -5.04
C ALA A 79 -8.24 20.16 -5.78
N ALA A 80 -8.94 21.29 -5.82
CA ALA A 80 -10.33 21.38 -6.30
C ALA A 80 -10.50 21.05 -7.80
N SER A 81 -9.51 21.36 -8.65
CA SER A 81 -9.52 21.05 -10.09
C SER A 81 -8.77 19.74 -10.43
N GLY A 82 -8.58 18.87 -9.45
CA GLY A 82 -7.78 17.65 -9.56
C GLY A 82 -6.31 17.88 -9.23
N LYS A 83 -5.71 16.94 -8.54
CA LYS A 83 -4.29 17.00 -8.19
C LYS A 83 -3.41 16.94 -9.43
N ARG A 84 -2.39 17.78 -9.49
CA ARG A 84 -1.50 17.96 -10.65
C ARG A 84 -0.17 17.20 -10.55
N VAL A 85 0.14 16.61 -9.40
CA VAL A 85 1.37 15.85 -9.15
C VAL A 85 1.06 14.38 -8.87
N ARG A 86 2.05 13.52 -9.18
CA ARG A 86 1.95 12.08 -8.94
C ARG A 86 1.76 11.75 -7.47
N LYS A 87 1.14 10.60 -7.23
CA LYS A 87 1.16 9.92 -5.94
C LYS A 87 2.60 9.56 -5.56
N LYS A 88 2.95 9.79 -4.30
CA LYS A 88 4.20 9.32 -3.71
C LYS A 88 4.19 7.79 -3.67
N ASP A 89 5.22 7.16 -4.16
CA ASP A 89 5.38 5.71 -4.11
C ASP A 89 6.07 5.30 -2.80
N LEU A 90 5.29 5.14 -1.75
CA LEU A 90 5.78 4.83 -0.42
C LEU A 90 6.44 3.45 -0.37
N GLY A 91 5.86 2.48 -1.07
CA GLY A 91 6.38 1.12 -1.11
C GLY A 91 7.77 1.08 -1.75
N MET A 92 7.94 1.73 -2.90
CA MET A 92 9.25 1.78 -3.58
C MET A 92 10.30 2.55 -2.77
N ILE A 93 9.90 3.59 -2.02
CA ILE A 93 10.83 4.27 -1.10
C ILE A 93 11.30 3.28 -0.01
N ALA A 94 10.39 2.51 0.57
CA ALA A 94 10.73 1.56 1.63
C ALA A 94 11.65 0.43 1.12
N THR A 95 11.51 -0.04 -0.13
CA THR A 95 12.42 -1.06 -0.68
C THR A 95 13.86 -0.58 -0.78
N THR A 96 14.11 0.74 -0.84
CA THR A 96 15.48 1.26 -0.92
C THR A 96 16.30 1.06 0.36
N TYR A 97 15.67 0.71 1.47
CA TYR A 97 16.37 0.31 2.70
C TYR A 97 17.08 -1.06 2.57
N GLY A 98 16.64 -1.92 1.65
CA GLY A 98 17.25 -3.23 1.39
C GLY A 98 16.97 -4.31 2.44
N TYR A 99 16.46 -3.95 3.62
CA TYR A 99 16.16 -4.87 4.73
C TYR A 99 14.73 -4.78 5.25
N VAL A 100 13.84 -4.15 4.49
CA VAL A 100 12.43 -3.97 4.86
C VAL A 100 11.56 -4.88 4.03
N TYR A 101 10.72 -5.70 4.67
CA TYR A 101 9.66 -6.40 3.95
C TYR A 101 8.60 -5.39 3.52
N VAL A 102 8.23 -5.40 2.25
CA VAL A 102 7.21 -4.48 1.72
C VAL A 102 6.17 -5.26 0.93
N ALA A 103 4.88 -4.95 1.17
CA ALA A 103 3.79 -5.51 0.38
C ALA A 103 2.76 -4.45 0.03
N GLN A 104 2.22 -4.56 -1.19
CA GLN A 104 1.08 -3.78 -1.64
C GLN A 104 -0.08 -4.72 -1.91
N ILE A 105 -1.20 -4.49 -1.22
CA ILE A 105 -2.34 -5.41 -1.16
C ILE A 105 -3.66 -4.71 -1.46
N ALA A 106 -4.67 -5.50 -1.85
CA ALA A 106 -6.08 -5.09 -1.93
C ALA A 106 -6.93 -6.32 -1.62
N MET A 107 -7.54 -6.34 -0.44
CA MET A 107 -8.24 -7.52 0.08
C MET A 107 -9.40 -7.96 -0.83
N GLY A 108 -10.13 -7.01 -1.41
CA GLY A 108 -11.23 -7.29 -2.33
C GLY A 108 -10.79 -7.86 -3.68
N ALA A 109 -9.55 -7.63 -4.07
CA ALA A 109 -8.99 -8.15 -5.31
C ALA A 109 -8.42 -9.57 -5.16
N ASP A 110 -7.67 -9.81 -4.08
CA ASP A 110 -7.07 -11.12 -3.80
C ASP A 110 -6.89 -11.32 -2.29
N GLN A 111 -7.80 -12.07 -1.69
CA GLN A 111 -7.76 -12.40 -0.26
C GLN A 111 -6.59 -13.34 0.09
N ALA A 112 -6.22 -14.22 -0.82
CA ALA A 112 -5.13 -15.17 -0.60
C ALA A 112 -3.77 -14.42 -0.59
N GLN A 113 -3.55 -13.50 -1.53
CA GLN A 113 -2.37 -12.63 -1.57
C GLN A 113 -2.30 -11.75 -0.32
N THR A 114 -3.41 -11.14 0.08
CA THR A 114 -3.50 -10.32 1.29
C THR A 114 -3.10 -11.10 2.54
N LEU A 115 -3.67 -12.30 2.73
CA LEU A 115 -3.35 -13.17 3.87
C LEU A 115 -1.89 -13.62 3.83
N LYS A 116 -1.37 -13.94 2.65
CA LYS A 116 0.03 -14.31 2.46
C LYS A 116 0.96 -13.17 2.84
N ALA A 117 0.70 -11.96 2.36
CA ALA A 117 1.50 -10.77 2.67
C ALA A 117 1.53 -10.46 4.18
N ILE A 118 0.39 -10.55 4.87
CA ILE A 118 0.31 -10.35 6.32
C ILE A 118 1.11 -11.43 7.07
N ARG A 119 1.02 -12.69 6.66
CA ARG A 119 1.77 -13.79 7.28
C ARG A 119 3.26 -13.68 7.05
N GLU A 120 3.68 -13.25 5.87
CA GLU A 120 5.09 -13.02 5.56
C GLU A 120 5.64 -11.84 6.38
N ALA A 121 4.88 -10.74 6.49
CA ALA A 121 5.23 -9.60 7.33
C ALA A 121 5.41 -10.02 8.80
N GLU A 122 4.48 -10.79 9.34
CA GLU A 122 4.51 -11.29 10.73
C GLU A 122 5.70 -12.23 10.98
N ALA A 123 6.10 -13.00 9.98
CA ALA A 123 7.21 -13.94 10.06
C ALA A 123 8.58 -13.29 9.82
N TYR A 124 8.61 -12.12 9.19
CA TYR A 124 9.85 -11.42 8.85
C TYR A 124 10.55 -10.88 10.11
N PRO A 125 11.87 -11.15 10.30
CA PRO A 125 12.58 -10.77 11.52
C PRO A 125 13.12 -9.33 11.46
N GLY A 126 12.30 -8.38 11.04
CA GLY A 126 12.66 -6.96 10.87
C GLY A 126 11.44 -6.11 10.57
N PRO A 127 11.64 -4.84 10.20
CA PRO A 127 10.53 -3.95 9.89
C PRO A 127 9.78 -4.40 8.63
N SER A 128 8.45 -4.36 8.71
CA SER A 128 7.57 -4.70 7.60
C SER A 128 6.59 -3.58 7.31
N LEU A 129 6.36 -3.28 6.03
CA LEU A 129 5.42 -2.27 5.55
C LEU A 129 4.40 -2.92 4.62
N VAL A 130 3.14 -2.95 5.05
CA VAL A 130 2.02 -3.45 4.24
C VAL A 130 1.11 -2.28 3.87
N ILE A 131 0.96 -2.00 2.58
CA ILE A 131 0.14 -0.91 2.05
C ILE A 131 -1.12 -1.49 1.46
N ALA A 132 -2.25 -1.23 2.11
CA ALA A 132 -3.56 -1.73 1.74
C ALA A 132 -4.38 -0.63 1.05
N TYR A 133 -4.79 -0.85 -0.19
CA TYR A 133 -5.75 0.03 -0.85
C TYR A 133 -7.10 -0.04 -0.13
N ALA A 134 -7.66 1.12 0.16
CA ALA A 134 -8.96 1.25 0.81
C ALA A 134 -9.77 2.37 0.15
N PRO A 135 -10.94 2.08 -0.46
CA PRO A 135 -11.82 3.10 -1.00
C PRO A 135 -12.21 4.14 0.07
N CYS A 136 -12.07 5.42 -0.26
CA CYS A 136 -12.25 6.52 0.68
C CYS A 136 -13.72 6.74 1.04
N ILE A 137 -14.06 6.67 2.34
CA ILE A 137 -15.43 6.92 2.83
C ILE A 137 -15.83 8.41 2.71
N ASN A 138 -14.88 9.34 2.69
CA ASN A 138 -15.18 10.77 2.60
C ASN A 138 -15.69 11.16 1.21
N HIS A 139 -15.09 10.63 0.14
CA HIS A 139 -15.57 10.81 -1.23
C HIS A 139 -16.74 9.89 -1.55
N GLY A 140 -16.67 8.64 -1.08
CA GLY A 140 -17.64 7.60 -1.36
C GLY A 140 -17.47 6.99 -2.76
N LEU A 141 -18.24 5.93 -2.98
CA LEU A 141 -18.38 5.25 -4.26
C LEU A 141 -19.77 5.50 -4.82
N LYS A 142 -19.92 5.68 -6.14
CA LYS A 142 -21.24 5.80 -6.77
C LYS A 142 -22.14 4.59 -6.49
N ALA A 143 -21.56 3.40 -6.42
CA ALA A 143 -22.25 2.14 -6.12
C ALA A 143 -22.55 1.94 -4.62
N GLY A 144 -22.12 2.89 -3.76
CA GLY A 144 -22.19 2.79 -2.30
C GLY A 144 -21.01 2.04 -1.69
N MET A 145 -20.67 2.40 -0.43
CA MET A 145 -19.49 1.87 0.28
C MET A 145 -19.56 0.37 0.58
N GLY A 146 -20.75 -0.23 0.59
CA GLY A 146 -20.88 -1.70 0.67
C GLY A 146 -20.30 -2.47 -0.53
N LYS A 147 -19.85 -1.76 -1.57
CA LYS A 147 -19.18 -2.33 -2.75
C LYS A 147 -17.66 -2.09 -2.75
N SER A 148 -17.07 -1.67 -1.64
CA SER A 148 -15.63 -1.38 -1.53
C SER A 148 -14.75 -2.54 -2.00
N GLN A 149 -15.05 -3.76 -1.58
CA GLN A 149 -14.32 -4.96 -2.00
C GLN A 149 -14.38 -5.18 -3.53
N ALA A 150 -15.54 -4.98 -4.12
CA ALA A 150 -15.71 -5.10 -5.59
C ALA A 150 -14.99 -3.97 -6.33
N GLU A 151 -14.88 -2.79 -5.73
CA GLU A 151 -14.14 -1.67 -6.32
C GLU A 151 -12.62 -1.87 -6.22
N GLU A 152 -12.12 -2.46 -5.12
CA GLU A 152 -10.72 -2.90 -5.00
C GLU A 152 -10.37 -3.91 -6.09
N ALA A 153 -11.25 -4.88 -6.35
CA ALA A 153 -11.06 -5.86 -7.42
C ALA A 153 -10.94 -5.19 -8.79
N LYS A 154 -11.80 -4.23 -9.11
CA LYS A 154 -11.74 -3.47 -10.36
C LYS A 154 -10.47 -2.62 -10.46
N ALA A 155 -10.05 -1.99 -9.35
CA ALA A 155 -8.83 -1.21 -9.31
C ALA A 155 -7.60 -2.03 -9.71
N VAL A 156 -7.53 -3.27 -9.24
CA VAL A 156 -6.44 -4.19 -9.61
C VAL A 156 -6.61 -4.70 -11.02
N GLU A 157 -7.82 -5.10 -11.41
CA GLU A 157 -8.11 -5.62 -12.74
C GLU A 157 -7.76 -4.63 -13.86
N CYS A 158 -8.05 -3.33 -13.68
CA CYS A 158 -7.76 -2.29 -14.67
C CYS A 158 -6.35 -1.67 -14.56
N GLY A 159 -5.54 -2.09 -13.59
CA GLY A 159 -4.18 -1.59 -13.40
C GLY A 159 -4.09 -0.23 -12.67
N TYR A 160 -5.17 0.24 -12.04
CA TYR A 160 -5.13 1.39 -11.17
C TYR A 160 -4.30 1.12 -9.92
N TRP A 161 -4.47 -0.06 -9.32
CA TRP A 161 -3.71 -0.58 -8.20
C TRP A 161 -3.00 -1.87 -8.60
N HIS A 162 -1.81 -2.14 -8.03
CA HIS A 162 -1.04 -3.35 -8.31
C HIS A 162 -0.72 -4.08 -7.02
N LEU A 163 -0.76 -5.41 -7.06
CA LEU A 163 -0.38 -6.28 -5.96
C LEU A 163 1.06 -6.74 -6.18
N TRP A 164 1.90 -6.57 -5.18
CA TRP A 164 3.29 -7.02 -5.21
C TRP A 164 3.85 -7.18 -3.80
N ARG A 165 4.92 -7.91 -3.67
CA ARG A 165 5.67 -8.10 -2.43
C ARG A 165 7.17 -7.96 -2.71
N PHE A 166 7.89 -7.46 -1.73
CA PHE A 166 9.34 -7.42 -1.70
C PHE A 166 9.80 -8.03 -0.39
N ASN A 167 10.53 -9.14 -0.46
CA ASN A 167 11.06 -9.85 0.70
C ASN A 167 12.58 -9.96 0.60
N PRO A 168 13.34 -9.11 1.30
CA PRO A 168 14.80 -9.12 1.23
C PRO A 168 15.45 -10.46 1.62
N ALA A 169 14.82 -11.25 2.50
CA ALA A 169 15.35 -12.55 2.89
C ALA A 169 15.52 -13.55 1.73
N LEU A 170 14.84 -13.32 0.60
CA LEU A 170 14.97 -14.16 -0.59
C LEU A 170 16.31 -13.95 -1.31
N GLU A 171 16.95 -12.79 -1.14
CA GLU A 171 18.29 -12.54 -1.70
C GLU A 171 19.34 -13.50 -1.11
N GLU A 172 19.23 -13.81 0.20
CA GLU A 172 20.09 -14.78 0.88
C GLU A 172 19.92 -16.21 0.31
N GLU A 173 18.75 -16.49 -0.28
CA GLU A 173 18.44 -17.75 -0.95
C GLU A 173 18.80 -17.75 -2.44
N GLY A 174 19.42 -16.67 -2.95
CA GLY A 174 19.71 -16.51 -4.38
C GLY A 174 18.46 -16.33 -5.25
N LYS A 175 17.39 -15.77 -4.67
CA LYS A 175 16.12 -15.54 -5.38
C LYS A 175 15.83 -14.05 -5.50
N ASN A 176 15.06 -13.67 -6.52
CA ASN A 176 14.59 -12.30 -6.66
C ASN A 176 13.67 -11.93 -5.47
N PRO A 177 13.97 -10.86 -4.70
CA PRO A 177 13.15 -10.41 -3.59
C PRO A 177 11.83 -9.81 -4.04
N PHE A 178 11.70 -9.32 -5.28
CA PHE A 178 10.50 -8.70 -5.81
C PHE A 178 9.59 -9.71 -6.52
N MET A 179 8.33 -9.73 -6.13
CA MET A 179 7.30 -10.61 -6.69
C MET A 179 6.10 -9.77 -7.12
N LEU A 180 5.79 -9.76 -8.41
CA LEU A 180 4.60 -9.13 -8.95
C LEU A 180 3.41 -10.10 -8.89
N ASP A 181 2.52 -9.90 -7.92
CA ASP A 181 1.36 -10.77 -7.72
C ASP A 181 0.18 -10.42 -8.66
N SER A 182 0.14 -9.19 -9.20
CA SER A 182 -0.87 -8.76 -10.17
C SER A 182 -0.70 -9.46 -11.51
N LYS A 183 -1.81 -9.90 -12.07
CA LYS A 183 -1.86 -10.32 -13.49
C LYS A 183 -1.73 -9.12 -14.42
N GLU A 184 -1.57 -9.39 -15.72
CA GLU A 184 -1.62 -8.33 -16.75
C GLU A 184 -2.94 -7.57 -16.67
N PRO A 185 -2.90 -6.22 -16.48
CA PRO A 185 -4.11 -5.43 -16.35
C PRO A 185 -4.91 -5.34 -17.63
N LYS A 186 -6.22 -5.26 -17.48
CA LYS A 186 -7.17 -4.94 -18.57
C LYS A 186 -7.33 -3.43 -18.69
N TRP A 187 -6.39 -2.79 -19.37
CA TRP A 187 -6.28 -1.32 -19.46
C TRP A 187 -7.51 -0.62 -20.01
N GLU A 188 -8.30 -1.31 -20.86
CA GLU A 188 -9.57 -0.81 -21.39
C GLU A 188 -10.58 -0.44 -20.30
N GLY A 189 -10.47 -1.03 -19.10
CA GLY A 189 -11.31 -0.72 -17.94
C GLY A 189 -10.86 0.50 -17.13
N PHE A 190 -9.66 1.03 -17.38
CA PHE A 190 -9.06 2.07 -16.51
C PHE A 190 -9.90 3.36 -16.46
N GLN A 191 -10.29 3.89 -17.62
CA GLN A 191 -11.07 5.12 -17.69
C GLN A 191 -12.49 4.94 -17.09
N ASP A 192 -13.08 3.77 -17.22
CA ASP A 192 -14.39 3.47 -16.64
C ASP A 192 -14.29 3.30 -15.11
N PHE A 193 -13.20 2.76 -14.59
CA PHE A 193 -12.93 2.74 -13.17
C PHE A 193 -12.89 4.18 -12.61
N LEU A 194 -12.15 5.10 -13.22
CA LEU A 194 -12.09 6.51 -12.79
C LEU A 194 -13.47 7.17 -12.75
N LYS A 195 -14.33 6.89 -13.76
CA LYS A 195 -15.71 7.43 -13.81
C LYS A 195 -16.61 6.92 -12.69
N ASN A 196 -16.30 5.78 -12.10
CA ASN A 196 -17.06 5.20 -10.98
C ASN A 196 -16.63 5.75 -9.61
N GLU A 197 -15.41 6.23 -9.49
CA GLU A 197 -14.89 6.88 -8.30
C GLU A 197 -15.36 8.33 -8.22
N VAL A 198 -16.05 8.71 -7.12
CA VAL A 198 -16.62 10.06 -6.96
C VAL A 198 -15.54 11.15 -7.05
N ARG A 199 -14.34 10.88 -6.56
CA ARG A 199 -13.21 11.82 -6.58
C ARG A 199 -12.73 12.18 -7.99
N PHE A 200 -12.92 11.33 -8.97
CA PHE A 200 -12.60 11.61 -10.39
C PHE A 200 -13.83 12.09 -11.16
N ALA A 201 -14.98 11.46 -10.94
CA ALA A 201 -16.23 11.86 -11.59
C ALA A 201 -16.61 13.32 -11.30
N SER A 202 -16.27 13.83 -10.11
CA SER A 202 -16.50 15.23 -9.74
C SER A 202 -15.62 16.19 -10.55
N VAL A 203 -14.36 15.85 -10.79
CA VAL A 203 -13.46 16.63 -11.65
C VAL A 203 -13.97 16.65 -13.09
N MET A 204 -14.37 15.49 -13.60
CA MET A 204 -14.93 15.38 -14.95
C MET A 204 -16.17 16.25 -15.16
N LYS A 205 -17.00 16.40 -14.13
CA LYS A 205 -18.22 17.23 -14.16
C LYS A 205 -17.90 18.73 -14.11
N GLN A 206 -16.92 19.13 -13.26
CA GLN A 206 -16.63 20.53 -12.98
C GLN A 206 -15.57 21.13 -13.90
N TYR A 207 -14.60 20.32 -14.34
CA TYR A 207 -13.42 20.69 -15.10
C TYR A 207 -13.17 19.69 -16.24
N PRO A 208 -14.09 19.58 -17.22
CA PRO A 208 -14.02 18.48 -18.20
C PRO A 208 -12.78 18.52 -19.11
N ALA A 209 -12.28 19.70 -19.46
CA ALA A 209 -11.09 19.83 -20.28
C ALA A 209 -9.84 19.32 -19.56
N GLU A 210 -9.64 19.79 -18.32
CA GLU A 210 -8.50 19.38 -17.49
C GLU A 210 -8.60 17.90 -17.09
N ALA A 211 -9.82 17.40 -16.89
CA ALA A 211 -10.04 16.01 -16.52
C ALA A 211 -9.56 15.03 -17.60
N ALA A 212 -9.81 15.35 -18.87
CA ALA A 212 -9.41 14.50 -19.99
C ALA A 212 -7.87 14.31 -20.02
N ASP A 213 -7.12 15.40 -19.92
CA ASP A 213 -5.65 15.38 -19.91
C ASP A 213 -5.09 14.67 -18.68
N LEU A 214 -5.67 14.96 -17.49
CA LEU A 214 -5.22 14.36 -16.23
C LEU A 214 -5.49 12.85 -16.18
N PHE A 215 -6.62 12.39 -16.70
CA PHE A 215 -6.97 10.98 -16.69
C PHE A 215 -6.15 10.18 -17.71
N ALA A 216 -5.90 10.75 -18.89
CA ALA A 216 -4.98 10.16 -19.87
C ALA A 216 -3.55 10.04 -19.28
N ALA A 217 -3.06 11.11 -18.66
CA ALA A 217 -1.75 11.10 -17.99
C ALA A 217 -1.73 10.12 -16.81
N GLY A 218 -2.83 9.96 -16.07
CA GLY A 218 -2.98 9.01 -14.97
C GLY A 218 -2.85 7.56 -15.45
N GLU A 219 -3.52 7.22 -16.55
CA GLU A 219 -3.43 5.90 -17.17
C GLU A 219 -2.03 5.60 -17.70
N GLU A 220 -1.42 6.54 -18.38
CA GLU A 220 -0.04 6.41 -18.87
C GLU A 220 0.97 6.18 -17.72
N MET A 221 0.79 6.88 -16.61
CA MET A 221 1.62 6.65 -15.41
C MET A 221 1.38 5.29 -14.78
N ALA A 222 0.15 4.79 -14.75
CA ALA A 222 -0.17 3.46 -14.26
C ALA A 222 0.50 2.38 -15.11
N LYS A 223 0.47 2.52 -16.44
CA LYS A 223 1.17 1.64 -17.40
C LYS A 223 2.69 1.66 -17.18
N LYS A 224 3.28 2.84 -17.01
CA LYS A 224 4.72 2.98 -16.71
C LYS A 224 5.11 2.34 -15.39
N ARG A 225 4.28 2.48 -14.36
CA ARG A 225 4.48 1.85 -13.05
C ARG A 225 4.44 0.33 -13.16
N TYR A 226 3.43 -0.22 -13.83
CA TYR A 226 3.34 -1.67 -14.07
C TYR A 226 4.56 -2.19 -14.85
N ALA A 227 4.96 -1.51 -15.92
CA ALA A 227 6.17 -1.86 -16.68
C ALA A 227 7.45 -1.80 -15.83
N SER A 228 7.49 -0.90 -14.82
CA SER A 228 8.60 -0.84 -13.86
C SER A 228 8.63 -2.08 -12.96
N TYR A 229 7.47 -2.49 -12.44
CA TYR A 229 7.33 -3.70 -11.63
C TYR A 229 7.71 -4.96 -12.43
N LYS A 230 7.30 -5.06 -13.69
CA LYS A 230 7.72 -6.16 -14.59
C LYS A 230 9.24 -6.22 -14.78
N ARG A 231 9.90 -5.05 -14.88
CA ARG A 231 11.38 -5.02 -14.94
C ARG A 231 12.01 -5.51 -13.64
N MET A 232 11.49 -5.08 -12.48
CA MET A 232 12.00 -5.52 -11.17
C MET A 232 11.82 -7.02 -10.97
N GLU A 233 10.68 -7.58 -11.38
CA GLU A 233 10.44 -9.01 -11.37
C GLU A 233 11.43 -9.79 -12.24
N ALA A 234 11.86 -9.20 -13.35
CA ALA A 234 12.80 -9.81 -14.30
C ALA A 234 14.27 -9.53 -13.99
N MET A 235 14.59 -8.69 -12.98
CA MET A 235 15.98 -8.38 -12.62
C MET A 235 16.67 -9.59 -12.01
N ASN A 236 17.95 -9.74 -12.34
CA ASN A 236 18.85 -10.61 -11.59
C ASN A 236 19.40 -9.83 -10.39
N TRP A 237 18.96 -10.17 -9.20
CA TRP A 237 19.35 -9.51 -7.94
C TRP A 237 20.58 -10.15 -7.29
N CYS A 238 21.07 -11.26 -7.85
CA CYS A 238 22.13 -12.08 -7.26
C CYS A 238 23.50 -11.94 -7.93
N GLU A 239 23.64 -11.00 -8.90
CA GLU A 239 24.89 -10.70 -9.60
C GLU A 239 25.42 -9.30 -9.29
#